data_35863952288597416045486fcb48485c
#
_entry.id   35863952288597416045486fcb48485c
#
_cell.length_a   1.000
_cell.length_b   1.000
_cell.length_c   1.000
_cell.angle_alpha   90.00
_cell.angle_beta   90.00
_cell.angle_gamma   90.00
#
_symmetry.space_group_name_H-M   'P 1'
#
loop_
_entity.id
_entity.type
_entity.pdbx_description
1 polymer ?
#
loop_
_entity_poly.entity_id
_entity_poly.type
_entity_poly.pdbx_seq_one_letter_code
_entity_poly.pdbx_strand_id
1 'polypeptide(L)'
;IQLFVISNGVNTRYFANNPNSGYKFTFNWTDAANHPFNELDKFAIFFLEKCTLGKIIGKYIVLHEGDKSLMVLRPYQFYAVEKILDRVQNSNDNGYIWHTTGAGKTLTSFKAAQLVSELDDVDKVMFVVDRHDLDTQTQSEYEAFEPGAVDSTDNTDELVKRLQSNSKIIITTIQKLNAAVSKTWYSSKIDAIRHSRIVMIFDECHRSHFGDSHKKIMKFFDNAQIFGFTGTPIFTENAVDGHTTKEIFGNCLHKYLIKDAIADENVLGFLVEYYHGNEIVDNDNQARMEEIARFILNNFNKSTFDGEFDALFAVQSVPMLIRYYKIFKSLNPKIRIGAVFTYAANNSQDDEQTGMGTGKYVSESVGEADELQSIMDDYNENYGTSFTTENFRAYYDDINLRMKKKKADMKPLDLCLVVGMFLTGFDSKKLNTLYVDKNMEYHGLLQAFSRTNRVLNEKKRFGKIVCFRDLKQCSDVVIEKALKRALLHPVLLGYLYSLGGCKGWRKQIDYCLLLSVERIFIEDILNVQCRLFEILRQFDCSFHCQQVDTGLITFSASPSC
;
A
#
# COMPACT_ATOMS: atom_id res chain seq x y z
N ILE A 1 -27.92 14.72 13.36
CA ILE A 1 -27.65 13.26 13.32
C ILE A 1 -26.26 13.09 12.75
N GLN A 2 -25.37 12.38 13.47
CA GLN A 2 -23.98 12.18 13.07
C GLN A 2 -23.75 10.84 12.39
N LEU A 3 -24.57 9.83 12.75
CA LEU A 3 -24.42 8.45 12.31
C LEU A 3 -25.76 7.88 11.85
N PHE A 4 -25.73 7.10 10.77
CA PHE A 4 -26.86 6.37 10.23
C PHE A 4 -26.57 4.87 10.20
N VAL A 5 -27.65 4.10 10.33
CA VAL A 5 -27.67 2.64 10.11
C VAL A 5 -28.75 2.34 9.09
N ILE A 6 -28.41 1.51 8.10
CA ILE A 6 -29.36 0.99 7.10
C ILE A 6 -29.35 -0.53 7.13
N SER A 7 -30.51 -1.15 6.97
CA SER A 7 -30.65 -2.61 7.00
C SER A 7 -31.82 -3.07 6.14
N ASN A 8 -31.67 -4.24 5.54
CA ASN A 8 -32.76 -5.02 4.94
C ASN A 8 -33.04 -6.32 5.72
N GLY A 9 -32.52 -6.41 6.97
CA GLY A 9 -32.62 -7.59 7.84
C GLY A 9 -31.44 -8.54 7.69
N VAL A 10 -30.94 -8.76 6.47
CA VAL A 10 -29.84 -9.69 6.15
C VAL A 10 -28.50 -8.95 6.03
N ASN A 11 -28.53 -7.73 5.49
CA ASN A 11 -27.36 -6.88 5.34
C ASN A 11 -27.57 -5.57 6.09
N THR A 12 -26.72 -5.29 7.07
CA THR A 12 -26.77 -4.08 7.88
C THR A 12 -25.47 -3.32 7.75
N ARG A 13 -25.58 -2.01 7.52
CA ARG A 13 -24.42 -1.12 7.36
C ARG A 13 -24.59 0.16 8.15
N TYR A 14 -23.50 0.78 8.54
CA TYR A 14 -23.47 2.08 9.20
C TYR A 14 -22.60 3.07 8.40
N PHE A 15 -22.84 4.36 8.59
CA PHE A 15 -22.08 5.43 7.91
C PHE A 15 -22.26 6.76 8.64
N ALA A 16 -21.30 7.65 8.47
CA ALA A 16 -21.39 9.02 8.98
C ALA A 16 -22.29 9.87 8.10
N ASN A 17 -22.87 10.91 8.69
CA ASN A 17 -23.65 11.91 7.96
C ASN A 17 -22.74 12.76 7.07
N ASN A 18 -22.56 12.31 5.86
CA ASN A 18 -21.78 13.00 4.83
C ASN A 18 -22.58 13.05 3.53
N PRO A 19 -23.08 14.26 3.13
CA PRO A 19 -23.94 14.41 1.96
C PRO A 19 -23.23 14.08 0.63
N ASN A 20 -21.90 14.12 0.64
CA ASN A 20 -21.08 13.86 -0.55
C ASN A 20 -20.63 12.38 -0.65
N SER A 21 -20.96 11.54 0.31
CA SER A 21 -20.56 10.14 0.30
C SER A 21 -21.53 9.25 -0.46
N GLY A 22 -20.99 8.42 -1.37
CA GLY A 22 -21.76 7.36 -2.03
C GLY A 22 -21.87 6.10 -1.16
N TYR A 23 -22.61 5.09 -1.64
CA TYR A 23 -22.82 3.80 -0.97
C TYR A 23 -21.51 3.10 -0.53
N LYS A 24 -20.42 3.30 -1.25
CA LYS A 24 -19.07 2.79 -0.91
C LYS A 24 -18.51 3.27 0.44
N PHE A 25 -19.09 4.30 1.04
CA PHE A 25 -18.75 4.78 2.38
C PHE A 25 -19.69 4.27 3.47
N THR A 26 -20.45 3.23 3.18
CA THR A 26 -21.20 2.47 4.16
C THR A 26 -20.42 1.22 4.55
N PHE A 27 -20.41 0.84 5.82
CA PHE A 27 -19.55 -0.21 6.35
C PHE A 27 -20.35 -1.25 7.12
N ASN A 28 -19.96 -2.52 6.99
CA ASN A 28 -20.41 -3.56 7.89
C ASN A 28 -19.67 -3.43 9.23
N TRP A 29 -20.32 -3.74 10.34
CA TRP A 29 -19.60 -3.92 11.60
C TRP A 29 -18.98 -5.31 11.65
N THR A 30 -17.79 -5.45 12.26
CA THR A 30 -17.08 -6.73 12.36
C THR A 30 -16.66 -6.98 13.81
N ASP A 31 -16.21 -8.19 14.10
CA ASP A 31 -15.41 -8.46 15.30
C ASP A 31 -13.93 -8.01 15.09
N ALA A 32 -13.11 -8.19 16.13
CA ALA A 32 -11.69 -7.85 16.09
C ALA A 32 -10.85 -8.75 15.14
N ALA A 33 -11.42 -9.85 14.65
CA ALA A 33 -10.82 -10.75 13.67
C ALA A 33 -11.30 -10.49 12.23
N ASN A 34 -12.04 -9.39 12.02
CA ASN A 34 -12.65 -8.93 10.76
C ASN A 34 -13.78 -9.85 10.24
N HIS A 35 -14.47 -10.60 11.09
CA HIS A 35 -15.67 -11.34 10.69
C HIS A 35 -16.89 -10.40 10.74
N PRO A 36 -17.64 -10.21 9.62
CA PRO A 36 -18.73 -9.25 9.57
C PRO A 36 -20.00 -9.74 10.29
N PHE A 37 -20.69 -8.80 10.92
CA PHE A 37 -22.03 -8.97 11.48
C PHE A 37 -23.05 -8.36 10.50
N ASN A 38 -23.44 -9.12 9.49
CA ASN A 38 -24.34 -8.65 8.44
C ASN A 38 -25.80 -8.61 8.87
N GLU A 39 -26.25 -9.63 9.64
CA GLU A 39 -27.64 -9.75 10.10
C GLU A 39 -27.96 -8.66 11.14
N LEU A 40 -29.17 -8.10 11.05
CA LEU A 40 -29.58 -6.97 11.89
C LEU A 40 -29.51 -7.26 13.39
N ASP A 41 -29.89 -8.45 13.80
CA ASP A 41 -29.89 -8.89 15.22
C ASP A 41 -28.45 -8.95 15.76
N LYS A 42 -27.53 -9.59 15.04
CA LYS A 42 -26.11 -9.64 15.41
C LYS A 42 -25.49 -8.24 15.39
N PHE A 43 -25.76 -7.47 14.34
CA PHE A 43 -25.30 -6.10 14.27
C PHE A 43 -25.79 -5.28 15.46
N ALA A 44 -27.08 -5.40 15.83
CA ALA A 44 -27.66 -4.66 16.95
C ALA A 44 -27.01 -5.03 18.29
N ILE A 45 -26.75 -6.31 18.53
CA ILE A 45 -26.11 -6.79 19.77
C ILE A 45 -24.71 -6.17 19.94
N PHE A 46 -23.89 -6.13 18.87
CA PHE A 46 -22.50 -5.72 19.00
C PHE A 46 -22.26 -4.23 18.72
N PHE A 47 -22.95 -3.64 17.73
CA PHE A 47 -22.75 -2.24 17.34
C PHE A 47 -23.58 -1.27 18.18
N LEU A 48 -24.87 -1.59 18.43
CA LEU A 48 -25.77 -0.73 19.20
C LEU A 48 -25.64 -0.96 20.72
N GLU A 49 -24.73 -1.85 21.15
CA GLU A 49 -24.37 -1.95 22.55
C GLU A 49 -23.96 -0.57 23.08
N LYS A 50 -24.49 -0.19 24.25
CA LYS A 50 -24.41 1.17 24.78
C LYS A 50 -22.99 1.71 24.87
N CYS A 51 -22.02 0.89 25.32
CA CYS A 51 -20.64 1.32 25.46
C CYS A 51 -19.96 1.45 24.08
N THR A 52 -20.21 0.51 23.16
CA THR A 52 -19.67 0.53 21.80
C THR A 52 -20.20 1.73 21.03
N LEU A 53 -21.50 1.93 20.99
CA LEU A 53 -22.12 3.07 20.31
C LEU A 53 -21.69 4.40 20.94
N GLY A 54 -21.63 4.48 22.27
CA GLY A 54 -21.15 5.65 23.01
C GLY A 54 -19.71 6.01 22.65
N LYS A 55 -18.82 5.02 22.56
CA LYS A 55 -17.44 5.22 22.10
C LYS A 55 -17.39 5.70 20.64
N ILE A 56 -18.16 5.08 19.73
CA ILE A 56 -18.18 5.44 18.32
C ILE A 56 -18.58 6.92 18.17
N ILE A 57 -19.69 7.33 18.78
CA ILE A 57 -20.19 8.70 18.68
C ILE A 57 -19.25 9.68 19.38
N GLY A 58 -18.75 9.37 20.56
CA GLY A 58 -17.96 10.30 21.37
C GLY A 58 -16.49 10.41 20.96
N LYS A 59 -15.91 9.34 20.37
CA LYS A 59 -14.46 9.27 20.11
C LYS A 59 -14.09 8.95 18.67
N TYR A 60 -14.92 8.21 17.90
CA TYR A 60 -14.52 7.61 16.62
C TYR A 60 -15.24 8.20 15.40
N ILE A 61 -15.98 9.29 15.59
CA ILE A 61 -16.37 10.19 14.50
C ILE A 61 -15.31 11.26 14.36
N VAL A 62 -14.86 11.51 13.14
CA VAL A 62 -13.84 12.50 12.79
C VAL A 62 -14.47 13.51 11.84
N LEU A 63 -14.32 14.79 12.14
CA LEU A 63 -14.63 15.86 11.20
C LEU A 63 -13.39 16.08 10.33
N HIS A 64 -13.54 15.88 9.02
CA HIS A 64 -12.52 16.22 8.03
C HIS A 64 -12.73 17.70 7.66
N GLU A 65 -11.96 18.58 8.28
CA GLU A 65 -12.13 20.04 8.13
C GLU A 65 -11.87 20.50 6.70
N GLY A 66 -10.93 19.86 5.99
CA GLY A 66 -10.62 20.19 4.60
C GLY A 66 -11.81 20.05 3.65
N ASP A 67 -12.62 19.01 3.81
CA ASP A 67 -13.81 18.73 2.99
C ASP A 67 -15.11 19.05 3.73
N LYS A 68 -15.04 19.51 4.98
CA LYS A 68 -16.19 19.74 5.89
C LYS A 68 -17.13 18.53 5.94
N SER A 69 -16.55 17.33 6.03
CA SER A 69 -17.28 16.08 6.00
C SER A 69 -17.06 15.26 7.27
N LEU A 70 -18.13 14.61 7.75
CA LEU A 70 -18.01 13.66 8.85
C LEU A 70 -17.55 12.31 8.32
N MET A 71 -16.59 11.71 9.03
CA MET A 71 -16.11 10.36 8.80
C MET A 71 -16.30 9.55 10.08
N VAL A 72 -16.64 8.27 9.95
CA VAL A 72 -16.65 7.32 11.05
C VAL A 72 -15.60 6.26 10.80
N LEU A 73 -14.87 5.88 11.84
CA LEU A 73 -13.86 4.83 11.72
C LEU A 73 -14.52 3.50 11.32
N ARG A 74 -13.81 2.76 10.47
CA ARG A 74 -14.17 1.39 10.13
C ARG A 74 -13.84 0.45 11.29
N PRO A 75 -14.45 -0.73 11.39
CA PRO A 75 -14.26 -1.62 12.54
C PRO A 75 -12.80 -1.94 12.84
N TYR A 76 -12.03 -2.32 11.82
CA TYR A 76 -10.61 -2.64 12.00
C TYR A 76 -9.78 -1.44 12.48
N GLN A 77 -10.15 -0.20 12.09
CA GLN A 77 -9.52 1.02 12.60
C GLN A 77 -9.89 1.24 14.08
N PHE A 78 -11.16 1.08 14.41
CA PHE A 78 -11.65 1.14 15.79
C PHE A 78 -10.89 0.16 16.67
N TYR A 79 -10.82 -1.13 16.32
CA TYR A 79 -10.12 -2.13 17.11
C TYR A 79 -8.61 -1.86 17.21
N ALA A 80 -7.99 -1.38 16.15
CA ALA A 80 -6.57 -1.04 16.18
C ALA A 80 -6.28 0.10 17.17
N VAL A 81 -7.11 1.16 17.17
CA VAL A 81 -6.96 2.27 18.12
C VAL A 81 -7.26 1.82 19.56
N GLU A 82 -8.33 1.05 19.80
CA GLU A 82 -8.64 0.51 21.13
C GLU A 82 -7.49 -0.37 21.66
N LYS A 83 -6.84 -1.17 20.81
CA LYS A 83 -5.68 -1.99 21.20
C LYS A 83 -4.44 -1.16 21.53
N ILE A 84 -4.21 -0.03 20.85
CA ILE A 84 -3.14 0.91 21.21
C ILE A 84 -3.45 1.57 22.55
N LEU A 85 -4.67 2.08 22.74
CA LEU A 85 -5.09 2.72 23.99
C LEU A 85 -4.97 1.75 25.18
N ASP A 86 -5.50 0.54 25.05
CA ASP A 86 -5.39 -0.50 26.07
C ASP A 86 -3.92 -0.80 26.41
N ARG A 87 -3.05 -0.89 25.39
CA ARG A 87 -1.62 -1.13 25.58
C ARG A 87 -0.92 0.03 26.29
N VAL A 88 -1.26 1.28 25.96
CA VAL A 88 -0.69 2.47 26.63
C VAL A 88 -1.15 2.55 28.09
N GLN A 89 -2.43 2.27 28.39
CA GLN A 89 -2.99 2.38 29.73
C GLN A 89 -2.57 1.24 30.66
N ASN A 90 -2.41 0.03 30.14
CA ASN A 90 -2.29 -1.17 30.95
C ASN A 90 -0.94 -1.88 30.85
N SER A 91 -0.01 -1.39 30.01
CA SER A 91 1.31 -1.98 29.81
C SER A 91 2.31 -0.95 29.28
N ASN A 92 3.58 -1.17 29.55
CA ASN A 92 4.68 -0.43 28.91
C ASN A 92 5.26 -1.16 27.68
N ASP A 93 4.67 -2.29 27.29
CA ASP A 93 5.15 -3.04 26.14
C ASP A 93 4.83 -2.29 24.84
N ASN A 94 5.73 -2.42 23.89
CA ASN A 94 5.57 -1.93 22.52
C ASN A 94 4.54 -2.77 21.74
N GLY A 95 4.18 -2.30 20.54
CA GLY A 95 3.31 -3.06 19.65
C GLY A 95 3.36 -2.57 18.21
N TYR A 96 2.79 -3.35 17.29
CA TYR A 96 2.59 -2.88 15.93
C TYR A 96 1.22 -3.25 15.36
N ILE A 97 0.78 -2.45 14.41
CA ILE A 97 -0.45 -2.61 13.64
C ILE A 97 -0.09 -3.07 12.23
N TRP A 98 -0.60 -4.22 11.83
CA TRP A 98 -0.42 -4.73 10.49
C TRP A 98 -1.66 -4.43 9.64
N HIS A 99 -1.69 -3.27 9.03
CA HIS A 99 -2.74 -2.83 8.12
C HIS A 99 -2.19 -2.65 6.72
N THR A 100 -2.85 -3.28 5.74
CA THR A 100 -2.41 -3.21 4.34
C THR A 100 -2.38 -1.78 3.81
N THR A 101 -1.66 -1.58 2.73
CA THR A 101 -1.64 -0.29 2.02
C THR A 101 -3.05 0.04 1.51
N GLY A 102 -3.50 1.28 1.75
CA GLY A 102 -4.86 1.70 1.38
C GLY A 102 -5.93 1.47 2.45
N ALA A 103 -5.57 0.89 3.58
CA ALA A 103 -6.47 0.70 4.72
C ALA A 103 -6.73 2.00 5.54
N GLY A 104 -6.23 3.16 5.11
CA GLY A 104 -6.39 4.41 5.87
C GLY A 104 -5.56 4.43 7.16
N LYS A 105 -4.30 3.95 7.10
CA LYS A 105 -3.38 3.98 8.24
C LYS A 105 -3.22 5.37 8.83
N THR A 106 -3.16 6.41 8.00
CA THR A 106 -3.04 7.82 8.43
C THR A 106 -4.18 8.24 9.35
N LEU A 107 -5.43 7.93 8.99
CA LEU A 107 -6.59 8.23 9.85
C LEU A 107 -6.54 7.42 11.16
N THR A 108 -6.15 6.15 11.09
CA THR A 108 -6.04 5.28 12.26
C THR A 108 -4.97 5.77 13.22
N SER A 109 -3.79 6.12 12.72
CA SER A 109 -2.65 6.62 13.51
C SER A 109 -2.91 8.01 14.08
N PHE A 110 -3.55 8.90 13.30
CA PHE A 110 -3.99 10.20 13.79
C PHE A 110 -4.95 10.05 14.97
N LYS A 111 -5.98 9.19 14.81
CA LYS A 111 -6.96 8.99 15.90
C LYS A 111 -6.34 8.35 17.13
N ALA A 112 -5.40 7.43 16.95
CA ALA A 112 -4.63 6.86 18.04
C ALA A 112 -3.79 7.96 18.75
N ALA A 113 -3.06 8.77 17.98
CA ALA A 113 -2.26 9.88 18.52
C ALA A 113 -3.11 10.88 19.31
N GLN A 114 -4.26 11.29 18.76
CA GLN A 114 -5.20 12.20 19.40
C GLN A 114 -5.66 11.64 20.74
N LEU A 115 -6.24 10.42 20.76
CA LEU A 115 -6.78 9.84 21.99
C LEU A 115 -5.70 9.48 23.02
N VAL A 116 -4.50 9.09 22.59
CA VAL A 116 -3.36 8.87 23.48
C VAL A 116 -2.88 10.17 24.10
N SER A 117 -2.90 11.30 23.35
CA SER A 117 -2.49 12.61 23.88
C SER A 117 -3.47 13.19 24.92
N GLU A 118 -4.70 12.68 24.96
CA GLU A 118 -5.71 13.04 25.97
C GLU A 118 -5.49 12.32 27.32
N LEU A 119 -4.61 11.31 27.38
CA LEU A 119 -4.31 10.61 28.63
C LEU A 119 -3.45 11.49 29.54
N ASP A 120 -3.80 11.54 30.82
CA ASP A 120 -3.16 12.41 31.82
C ASP A 120 -1.70 12.03 32.06
N ASP A 121 -1.36 10.75 31.93
CA ASP A 121 -0.05 10.18 32.17
C ASP A 121 0.88 10.19 30.94
N VAL A 122 0.42 10.73 29.81
CA VAL A 122 1.22 10.88 28.58
C VAL A 122 1.62 12.34 28.38
N ASP A 123 2.93 12.60 28.42
CA ASP A 123 3.47 13.95 28.25
C ASP A 123 3.46 14.39 26.79
N LYS A 124 3.87 13.49 25.88
CA LYS A 124 3.96 13.78 24.44
C LYS A 124 3.67 12.56 23.58
N VAL A 125 3.09 12.83 22.41
CA VAL A 125 2.93 11.84 21.33
C VAL A 125 3.75 12.32 20.12
N MET A 126 4.66 11.49 19.64
CA MET A 126 5.45 11.79 18.45
C MET A 126 5.02 10.87 17.30
N PHE A 127 4.60 11.46 16.17
CA PHE A 127 4.40 10.73 14.94
C PHE A 127 5.67 10.81 14.10
N VAL A 128 6.32 9.67 13.89
CA VAL A 128 7.62 9.58 13.24
C VAL A 128 7.47 8.93 11.88
N VAL A 129 7.78 9.69 10.83
CA VAL A 129 7.78 9.23 9.44
C VAL A 129 9.20 9.01 8.93
N ASP A 130 9.34 8.18 7.90
CA ASP A 130 10.66 7.83 7.36
C ASP A 130 11.25 8.92 6.46
N ARG A 131 10.41 9.61 5.65
CA ARG A 131 10.89 10.58 4.66
C ARG A 131 10.20 11.93 4.80
N HIS A 132 10.92 12.99 4.43
CA HIS A 132 10.39 14.36 4.38
C HIS A 132 9.14 14.49 3.49
N ASP A 133 9.06 13.74 2.40
CA ASP A 133 7.90 13.75 1.49
C ASP A 133 6.65 13.17 2.13
N LEU A 134 6.82 12.12 2.94
CA LEU A 134 5.74 11.53 3.74
C LEU A 134 5.37 12.44 4.92
N ASP A 135 6.33 13.17 5.48
CA ASP A 135 6.12 14.16 6.53
C ASP A 135 5.11 15.23 6.06
N THR A 136 5.36 15.85 4.91
CA THR A 136 4.49 16.88 4.33
C THR A 136 3.09 16.36 3.98
N GLN A 137 2.99 15.14 3.41
CA GLN A 137 1.70 14.53 3.10
C GLN A 137 0.93 14.17 4.37
N THR A 138 1.59 13.52 5.32
CA THR A 138 1.00 13.13 6.60
C THR A 138 0.55 14.34 7.39
N GLN A 139 1.37 15.39 7.40
CA GLN A 139 1.01 16.66 8.01
C GLN A 139 -0.24 17.27 7.37
N SER A 140 -0.28 17.35 6.02
CA SER A 140 -1.45 17.86 5.30
C SER A 140 -2.72 17.07 5.61
N GLU A 141 -2.59 15.73 5.74
CA GLU A 141 -3.72 14.87 6.08
C GLU A 141 -4.16 15.08 7.54
N TYR A 142 -3.21 15.21 8.48
CA TYR A 142 -3.54 15.49 9.89
C TYR A 142 -4.16 16.86 10.08
N GLU A 143 -3.61 17.90 9.43
CA GLU A 143 -4.18 19.25 9.43
C GLU A 143 -5.58 19.29 8.80
N ALA A 144 -5.86 18.42 7.83
CA ALA A 144 -7.20 18.28 7.25
C ALA A 144 -8.20 17.60 8.19
N PHE A 145 -7.73 16.78 9.15
CA PHE A 145 -8.58 16.20 10.18
C PHE A 145 -8.82 17.18 11.34
N GLU A 146 -7.79 17.85 11.81
CA GLU A 146 -7.88 18.81 12.91
C GLU A 146 -6.82 19.91 12.74
N PRO A 147 -7.20 21.10 12.22
CA PRO A 147 -6.27 22.21 12.04
C PRO A 147 -5.62 22.65 13.35
N GLY A 148 -4.30 22.75 13.36
CA GLY A 148 -3.53 23.15 14.53
C GLY A 148 -3.35 22.07 15.60
N ALA A 149 -3.83 20.84 15.38
CA ALA A 149 -3.61 19.72 16.29
C ALA A 149 -2.17 19.22 16.28
N VAL A 150 -1.42 19.58 15.25
CA VAL A 150 -0.11 18.99 14.97
C VAL A 150 0.93 20.07 14.72
N ASP A 151 2.00 20.02 15.47
CA ASP A 151 3.19 20.83 15.22
C ASP A 151 4.17 20.07 14.32
N SER A 152 4.33 20.54 13.09
CA SER A 152 5.34 20.03 12.18
C SER A 152 6.73 20.59 12.47
N THR A 153 7.74 19.89 11.99
CA THR A 153 9.12 20.31 12.15
C THR A 153 9.83 20.40 10.80
N ASP A 154 10.22 21.61 10.38
CA ASP A 154 10.94 21.80 9.11
C ASP A 154 12.41 21.34 9.21
N ASN A 155 13.01 21.54 10.37
CA ASN A 155 14.39 21.17 10.65
C ASN A 155 14.57 20.66 12.09
N THR A 156 15.81 20.23 12.44
CA THR A 156 16.12 19.72 13.78
C THR A 156 15.99 20.78 14.88
N ASP A 157 16.29 22.05 14.59
CA ASP A 157 16.13 23.15 15.57
C ASP A 157 14.67 23.36 15.93
N GLU A 158 13.76 23.28 14.94
CA GLU A 158 12.33 23.39 15.17
C GLU A 158 11.83 22.19 15.99
N LEU A 159 12.26 20.98 15.66
CA LEU A 159 11.94 19.79 16.47
C LEU A 159 12.35 20.00 17.95
N VAL A 160 13.57 20.48 18.20
CA VAL A 160 14.04 20.71 19.56
C VAL A 160 13.18 21.76 20.29
N LYS A 161 12.77 22.85 19.62
CA LYS A 161 11.85 23.84 20.19
C LYS A 161 10.49 23.22 20.52
N ARG A 162 9.92 22.41 19.61
CA ARG A 162 8.63 21.72 19.82
C ARG A 162 8.71 20.70 20.95
N LEU A 163 9.80 19.98 21.06
CA LEU A 163 10.03 19.06 22.17
C LEU A 163 10.06 19.77 23.54
N GLN A 164 10.54 21.01 23.59
CA GLN A 164 10.55 21.86 24.79
C GLN A 164 9.22 22.60 25.03
N SER A 165 8.34 22.70 24.04
CA SER A 165 7.06 23.41 24.16
C SER A 165 5.98 22.55 24.83
N ASN A 166 4.81 23.14 25.05
CA ASN A 166 3.63 22.42 25.58
C ASN A 166 2.87 21.60 24.52
N SER A 167 3.37 21.56 23.28
CA SER A 167 2.75 20.76 22.21
C SER A 167 2.69 19.31 22.60
N LYS A 168 1.51 18.72 22.58
CA LYS A 168 1.30 17.30 22.91
C LYS A 168 1.56 16.38 21.73
N ILE A 169 1.19 16.79 20.50
CA ILE A 169 1.39 15.97 19.29
C ILE A 169 2.42 16.66 18.38
N ILE A 170 3.46 15.93 18.02
CA ILE A 170 4.57 16.41 17.18
C ILE A 170 4.76 15.44 16.01
N ILE A 171 4.77 15.95 14.76
CA ILE A 171 5.19 15.18 13.59
C ILE A 171 6.66 15.47 13.27
N THR A 172 7.43 14.43 13.02
CA THR A 172 8.84 14.55 12.67
C THR A 172 9.32 13.39 11.82
N THR A 173 10.52 13.51 11.25
CA THR A 173 11.19 12.39 10.59
C THR A 173 12.15 11.68 11.53
N ILE A 174 12.42 10.39 11.24
CA ILE A 174 13.39 9.62 12.03
C ILE A 174 14.80 10.23 11.99
N GLN A 175 15.19 10.86 10.86
CA GLN A 175 16.46 11.52 10.68
C GLN A 175 16.60 12.74 11.61
N LYS A 176 15.57 13.61 11.66
CA LYS A 176 15.57 14.77 12.57
C LYS A 176 15.61 14.33 14.02
N LEU A 177 14.83 13.30 14.36
CA LEU A 177 14.81 12.76 15.72
C LEU A 177 16.17 12.13 16.11
N ASN A 178 16.76 11.34 15.20
CA ASN A 178 18.11 10.80 15.41
C ASN A 178 19.17 11.91 15.55
N ALA A 179 19.11 12.97 14.75
CA ALA A 179 20.01 14.13 14.88
C ALA A 179 19.82 14.85 16.22
N ALA A 180 18.58 15.02 16.68
CA ALA A 180 18.26 15.67 17.95
C ALA A 180 18.85 14.90 19.15
N VAL A 181 18.79 13.57 19.15
CA VAL A 181 19.31 12.75 20.26
C VAL A 181 20.81 12.46 20.16
N SER A 182 21.42 12.50 18.96
CA SER A 182 22.81 12.11 18.74
C SER A 182 23.79 13.28 18.84
N LYS A 183 23.38 14.51 18.46
CA LYS A 183 24.26 15.69 18.52
C LYS A 183 24.21 16.32 19.92
N THR A 184 25.33 16.42 20.61
CA THR A 184 25.44 16.92 21.99
C THR A 184 24.76 18.28 22.18
N TRP A 185 24.89 19.18 21.19
CA TRP A 185 24.22 20.50 21.23
C TRP A 185 22.69 20.42 21.32
N TYR A 186 22.08 19.46 20.64
CA TYR A 186 20.62 19.29 20.68
C TYR A 186 20.19 18.46 21.89
N SER A 187 20.88 17.33 22.16
CA SER A 187 20.51 16.42 23.25
C SER A 187 20.56 17.09 24.61
N SER A 188 21.51 17.99 24.84
CA SER A 188 21.55 18.77 26.09
C SER A 188 20.34 19.71 26.27
N LYS A 189 19.75 20.21 25.16
CA LYS A 189 18.57 21.08 25.24
C LYS A 189 17.29 20.31 25.56
N ILE A 190 17.20 19.05 25.16
CA ILE A 190 16.03 18.19 25.38
C ILE A 190 16.22 17.19 26.53
N ASP A 191 17.28 17.33 27.30
CA ASP A 191 17.55 16.41 28.42
C ASP A 191 16.44 16.44 29.49
N ALA A 192 15.77 17.58 29.66
CA ALA A 192 14.63 17.71 30.58
C ALA A 192 13.45 16.78 30.28
N ILE A 193 13.27 16.38 29.02
CA ILE A 193 12.18 15.47 28.62
C ILE A 193 12.62 14.02 28.46
N ARG A 194 13.85 13.71 28.81
CA ARG A 194 14.44 12.37 28.67
C ARG A 194 13.65 11.29 29.38
N HIS A 195 13.12 11.61 30.57
CA HIS A 195 12.35 10.71 31.43
C HIS A 195 10.83 10.88 31.27
N SER A 196 10.40 11.80 30.40
CA SER A 196 8.98 12.02 30.13
C SER A 196 8.35 10.78 29.53
N ARG A 197 7.06 10.55 29.82
CA ARG A 197 6.29 9.49 29.19
C ARG A 197 5.92 9.89 27.78
N ILE A 198 6.63 9.33 26.83
CA ILE A 198 6.48 9.63 25.41
C ILE A 198 5.93 8.42 24.66
N VAL A 199 4.88 8.60 23.89
CA VAL A 199 4.39 7.59 22.96
C VAL A 199 4.81 7.98 21.54
N MET A 200 5.53 7.07 20.87
CA MET A 200 5.99 7.28 19.50
C MET A 200 5.24 6.35 18.55
N ILE A 201 4.62 6.91 17.51
CA ILE A 201 3.92 6.18 16.46
C ILE A 201 4.76 6.28 15.19
N PHE A 202 5.20 5.13 14.66
CA PHE A 202 6.04 5.04 13.48
C PHE A 202 5.23 4.55 12.28
N ASP A 203 5.22 5.33 11.19
CA ASP A 203 4.63 4.87 9.94
C ASP A 203 5.67 4.13 9.08
N GLU A 204 5.20 3.18 8.26
CA GLU A 204 6.00 2.31 7.39
C GLU A 204 7.22 1.70 8.12
N CYS A 205 6.98 1.19 9.31
CA CYS A 205 7.99 0.75 10.28
C CYS A 205 8.81 -0.50 9.85
N HIS A 206 8.64 -0.98 8.62
CA HIS A 206 9.37 -2.11 8.04
C HIS A 206 10.68 -1.70 7.34
N ARG A 207 11.03 -0.41 7.28
CA ARG A 207 12.21 0.05 6.55
C ARG A 207 13.52 -0.20 7.31
N SER A 208 14.60 -0.51 6.59
CA SER A 208 15.85 -1.08 7.10
C SER A 208 16.66 -0.19 8.05
N HIS A 209 16.52 1.13 7.95
CA HIS A 209 17.29 2.06 8.81
C HIS A 209 16.73 2.26 10.20
N PHE A 210 15.65 1.61 10.48
CA PHE A 210 15.02 1.65 11.78
C PHE A 210 15.95 1.14 12.90
N GLY A 211 16.79 0.13 12.64
CA GLY A 211 17.53 -0.58 13.67
C GLY A 211 18.48 0.30 14.51
N ASP A 212 19.39 1.02 13.88
CA ASP A 212 20.42 1.79 14.63
C ASP A 212 19.91 3.14 15.12
N SER A 213 19.13 3.84 14.29
CA SER A 213 18.49 5.11 14.73
C SER A 213 17.51 4.86 15.86
N HIS A 214 16.71 3.79 15.77
CA HIS A 214 15.80 3.36 16.82
C HIS A 214 16.52 3.09 18.15
N LYS A 215 17.63 2.32 18.14
CA LYS A 215 18.41 2.04 19.36
C LYS A 215 18.89 3.31 20.04
N LYS A 216 19.36 4.32 19.27
CA LYS A 216 19.81 5.61 19.82
C LYS A 216 18.65 6.40 20.41
N ILE A 217 17.52 6.46 19.73
CA ILE A 217 16.30 7.15 20.18
C ILE A 217 15.79 6.53 21.48
N MET A 218 15.64 5.20 21.54
CA MET A 218 15.16 4.48 22.71
C MET A 218 16.16 4.53 23.90
N LYS A 219 17.46 4.65 23.62
CA LYS A 219 18.47 4.86 24.67
C LYS A 219 18.38 6.26 25.27
N PHE A 220 17.96 7.25 24.47
CA PHE A 220 17.81 8.62 24.94
C PHE A 220 16.51 8.80 25.75
N PHE A 221 15.38 8.39 25.18
CA PHE A 221 14.06 8.48 25.83
C PHE A 221 13.76 7.17 26.58
N ASP A 222 14.15 7.10 27.84
CA ASP A 222 14.11 5.87 28.63
C ASP A 222 12.70 5.47 29.12
N ASN A 223 11.71 6.37 29.01
CA ASN A 223 10.30 6.12 29.31
C ASN A 223 9.42 6.25 28.03
N ALA A 224 9.99 5.89 26.89
CA ALA A 224 9.25 5.91 25.63
C ALA A 224 8.60 4.56 25.33
N GLN A 225 7.36 4.59 24.84
CA GLN A 225 6.64 3.44 24.31
C GLN A 225 6.40 3.62 22.82
N ILE A 226 6.62 2.58 22.01
CA ILE A 226 6.57 2.68 20.57
C ILE A 226 5.50 1.80 19.93
N PHE A 227 4.85 2.35 18.90
CA PHE A 227 3.88 1.64 18.07
C PHE A 227 4.23 1.78 16.60
N GLY A 228 4.33 0.64 15.88
CA GLY A 228 4.62 0.62 14.45
C GLY A 228 3.37 0.41 13.62
N PHE A 229 3.20 1.15 12.52
CA PHE A 229 2.22 0.88 11.48
C PHE A 229 2.92 0.38 10.23
N THR A 230 2.47 -0.74 9.67
CA THR A 230 3.04 -1.29 8.44
C THR A 230 2.01 -2.11 7.65
N GLY A 231 2.12 -2.07 6.33
CA GLY A 231 1.39 -2.99 5.44
C GLY A 231 2.15 -4.30 5.17
N THR A 232 3.45 -4.30 5.43
CA THR A 232 4.38 -5.37 5.07
C THR A 232 5.40 -5.61 6.18
N PRO A 233 5.04 -6.27 7.30
CA PRO A 233 5.99 -6.56 8.38
C PRO A 233 7.17 -7.41 7.90
N ILE A 234 8.33 -7.18 8.49
CA ILE A 234 9.53 -8.01 8.30
C ILE A 234 9.44 -9.21 9.24
N PHE A 235 9.54 -10.40 8.66
CA PHE A 235 9.60 -11.68 9.37
C PHE A 235 11.00 -12.27 9.30
N THR A 236 11.23 -13.38 9.98
CA THR A 236 12.54 -14.04 10.03
C THR A 236 13.05 -14.46 8.63
N GLU A 237 12.12 -14.87 7.74
CA GLU A 237 12.46 -15.32 6.38
C GLU A 237 12.95 -14.20 5.45
N ASN A 238 12.66 -12.97 5.82
CA ASN A 238 13.01 -11.78 5.04
C ASN A 238 13.58 -10.67 5.92
N ALA A 239 14.27 -11.07 7.00
CA ALA A 239 14.93 -10.16 7.92
C ALA A 239 15.98 -9.31 7.16
N VAL A 240 15.92 -8.00 7.38
CA VAL A 240 16.88 -7.03 6.85
C VAL A 240 17.84 -6.71 8.00
N ASP A 241 19.14 -6.84 7.76
CA ASP A 241 20.19 -6.65 8.78
C ASP A 241 19.97 -7.47 10.07
N GLY A 242 19.27 -8.64 9.93
CA GLY A 242 18.99 -9.54 11.04
C GLY A 242 17.85 -9.10 11.96
N HIS A 243 17.12 -8.03 11.63
CA HIS A 243 16.01 -7.51 12.45
C HIS A 243 14.65 -7.79 11.86
N THR A 244 13.71 -8.20 12.72
CA THR A 244 12.29 -8.37 12.39
C THR A 244 11.44 -7.25 12.98
N THR A 245 10.24 -7.02 12.42
CA THR A 245 9.29 -6.04 12.97
C THR A 245 8.92 -6.39 14.43
N LYS A 246 8.83 -7.70 14.74
CA LYS A 246 8.52 -8.16 16.09
C LYS A 246 9.63 -7.86 17.11
N GLU A 247 10.88 -7.97 16.71
CA GLU A 247 12.03 -7.66 17.61
C GLU A 247 12.09 -6.19 17.97
N ILE A 248 11.72 -5.31 17.05
CA ILE A 248 11.76 -3.85 17.27
C ILE A 248 10.50 -3.38 18.01
N PHE A 249 9.31 -3.79 17.55
CA PHE A 249 8.02 -3.27 18.02
C PHE A 249 7.25 -4.24 18.93
N GLY A 250 7.76 -5.42 19.24
CA GLY A 250 7.05 -6.40 20.06
C GLY A 250 5.91 -7.11 19.30
N ASN A 251 4.78 -7.35 19.97
CA ASN A 251 3.68 -8.13 19.43
C ASN A 251 2.80 -7.35 18.44
N CYS A 252 2.25 -8.07 17.45
CA CYS A 252 1.20 -7.54 16.58
C CYS A 252 -0.11 -7.40 17.38
N LEU A 253 -0.61 -6.17 17.50
CA LEU A 253 -1.81 -5.85 18.27
C LEU A 253 -3.09 -6.06 17.45
N HIS A 254 -3.05 -5.72 16.15
CA HIS A 254 -4.18 -5.88 15.25
C HIS A 254 -3.72 -6.15 13.81
N LYS A 255 -4.53 -6.91 13.06
CA LYS A 255 -4.25 -7.28 11.66
C LYS A 255 -5.44 -6.94 10.80
N TYR A 256 -5.18 -6.23 9.69
CA TYR A 256 -6.10 -6.04 8.59
C TYR A 256 -5.33 -6.21 7.29
N LEU A 257 -5.43 -7.39 6.72
CA LEU A 257 -4.60 -7.83 5.61
C LEU A 257 -5.21 -7.40 4.27
N ILE A 258 -4.44 -7.51 3.20
CA ILE A 258 -4.91 -7.15 1.85
C ILE A 258 -6.14 -7.98 1.43
N LYS A 259 -6.24 -9.24 1.86
CA LYS A 259 -7.40 -10.10 1.63
C LYS A 259 -8.68 -9.54 2.29
N ASP A 260 -8.55 -9.04 3.52
CA ASP A 260 -9.67 -8.45 4.27
C ASP A 260 -10.11 -7.15 3.57
N ALA A 261 -9.12 -6.36 3.13
CA ALA A 261 -9.37 -5.10 2.41
C ALA A 261 -10.00 -5.30 1.01
N ILE A 262 -9.67 -6.40 0.33
CA ILE A 262 -10.33 -6.78 -0.94
C ILE A 262 -11.74 -7.27 -0.66
N ALA A 263 -11.95 -8.11 0.35
CA ALA A 263 -13.26 -8.61 0.74
C ALA A 263 -14.22 -7.48 1.17
N ASP A 264 -13.69 -6.45 1.82
CA ASP A 264 -14.44 -5.24 2.22
C ASP A 264 -14.57 -4.20 1.09
N GLU A 265 -14.10 -4.49 -0.12
CA GLU A 265 -14.06 -3.55 -1.26
C GLU A 265 -13.30 -2.23 -0.98
N ASN A 266 -12.43 -2.23 0.02
CA ASN A 266 -11.60 -1.06 0.37
C ASN A 266 -10.47 -0.84 -0.62
N VAL A 267 -9.96 -1.93 -1.21
CA VAL A 267 -8.99 -1.94 -2.28
C VAL A 267 -9.38 -2.96 -3.33
N LEU A 268 -8.88 -2.79 -4.55
CA LEU A 268 -9.11 -3.73 -5.64
C LEU A 268 -8.17 -4.92 -5.55
N GLY A 269 -8.59 -6.05 -6.12
CA GLY A 269 -7.70 -7.17 -6.41
C GLY A 269 -6.69 -6.86 -7.51
N PHE A 270 -5.83 -7.82 -7.83
CA PHE A 270 -4.81 -7.70 -8.86
C PHE A 270 -5.05 -8.67 -10.00
N LEU A 271 -4.83 -8.20 -11.24
CA LEU A 271 -4.67 -9.04 -12.42
C LEU A 271 -3.18 -9.04 -12.79
N VAL A 272 -2.51 -10.18 -12.64
CA VAL A 272 -1.09 -10.32 -12.94
C VAL A 272 -0.90 -11.09 -14.24
N GLU A 273 -0.28 -10.46 -15.22
CA GLU A 273 0.08 -11.04 -16.51
C GLU A 273 1.61 -11.22 -16.57
N TYR A 274 2.07 -12.38 -17.05
CA TYR A 274 3.49 -12.65 -17.26
C TYR A 274 3.75 -12.67 -18.76
N TYR A 275 4.62 -11.80 -19.20
CA TYR A 275 5.05 -11.74 -20.59
C TYR A 275 6.39 -12.47 -20.74
N HIS A 276 6.32 -13.61 -21.38
CA HIS A 276 7.51 -14.34 -21.82
C HIS A 276 7.71 -13.99 -23.29
N GLY A 277 8.61 -13.04 -23.58
CA GLY A 277 9.05 -12.74 -24.95
C GLY A 277 9.77 -13.94 -25.59
N ASN A 278 10.18 -13.79 -26.84
CA ASN A 278 11.03 -14.77 -27.49
C ASN A 278 12.27 -15.04 -26.61
N GLU A 279 12.73 -16.28 -26.51
CA GLU A 279 13.74 -16.84 -25.59
C GLU A 279 15.10 -16.09 -25.51
N ILE A 280 15.07 -14.78 -25.29
CA ILE A 280 16.28 -13.97 -25.09
C ILE A 280 16.62 -14.03 -23.59
N VAL A 281 17.66 -14.75 -23.26
CA VAL A 281 18.10 -15.02 -21.89
C VAL A 281 18.70 -13.78 -21.21
N ASP A 282 19.19 -12.80 -21.97
CA ASP A 282 19.82 -11.58 -21.43
C ASP A 282 18.79 -10.46 -21.19
N ASN A 283 18.58 -10.12 -19.92
CA ASN A 283 17.66 -9.06 -19.51
C ASN A 283 18.06 -7.66 -19.98
N ASP A 284 19.33 -7.42 -20.29
CA ASP A 284 19.84 -6.13 -20.73
C ASP A 284 20.00 -6.01 -22.27
N ASN A 285 19.49 -7.01 -22.99
CA ASN A 285 19.54 -7.03 -24.45
C ASN A 285 18.66 -5.92 -25.07
N GLN A 286 19.23 -5.15 -25.99
CA GLN A 286 18.57 -4.04 -26.68
C GLN A 286 17.29 -4.48 -27.43
N ALA A 287 17.35 -5.62 -28.12
CA ALA A 287 16.20 -6.13 -28.88
C ALA A 287 15.03 -6.51 -27.97
N ARG A 288 15.32 -7.11 -26.80
CA ARG A 288 14.32 -7.41 -25.78
C ARG A 288 13.68 -6.12 -25.23
N MET A 289 14.47 -5.10 -24.96
CA MET A 289 13.96 -3.82 -24.47
C MET A 289 13.05 -3.15 -25.50
N GLU A 290 13.40 -3.21 -26.80
CA GLU A 290 12.55 -2.70 -27.89
C GLU A 290 11.25 -3.49 -28.02
N GLU A 291 11.30 -4.81 -27.89
CA GLU A 291 10.09 -5.68 -27.88
C GLU A 291 9.15 -5.31 -26.73
N ILE A 292 9.69 -5.15 -25.51
CA ILE A 292 8.91 -4.72 -24.35
C ILE A 292 8.30 -3.34 -24.57
N ALA A 293 9.07 -2.37 -25.07
CA ALA A 293 8.56 -1.03 -25.33
C ALA A 293 7.42 -1.04 -26.36
N ARG A 294 7.55 -1.81 -27.46
CA ARG A 294 6.50 -2.01 -28.45
C ARG A 294 5.27 -2.71 -27.85
N PHE A 295 5.49 -3.73 -27.02
CA PHE A 295 4.39 -4.41 -26.31
C PHE A 295 3.61 -3.43 -25.42
N ILE A 296 4.30 -2.59 -24.64
CA ILE A 296 3.67 -1.58 -23.79
C ILE A 296 2.84 -0.62 -24.65
N LEU A 297 3.41 -0.05 -25.72
CA LEU A 297 2.72 0.91 -26.59
C LEU A 297 1.50 0.30 -27.29
N ASN A 298 1.61 -0.92 -27.81
CA ASN A 298 0.51 -1.61 -28.50
C ASN A 298 -0.65 -1.98 -27.57
N ASN A 299 -0.36 -2.22 -26.27
CA ASN A 299 -1.37 -2.61 -25.29
C ASN A 299 -1.78 -1.46 -24.35
N PHE A 300 -1.21 -0.27 -24.51
CA PHE A 300 -1.39 0.84 -23.57
C PHE A 300 -2.86 1.25 -23.45
N ASN A 301 -3.55 1.50 -24.55
CA ASN A 301 -4.94 1.92 -24.55
C ASN A 301 -5.84 0.87 -23.91
N LYS A 302 -5.63 -0.41 -24.22
CA LYS A 302 -6.38 -1.52 -23.58
C LYS A 302 -6.12 -1.60 -22.08
N SER A 303 -4.88 -1.37 -21.65
CA SER A 303 -4.48 -1.46 -20.24
C SER A 303 -4.94 -0.27 -19.42
N THR A 304 -5.08 0.90 -20.04
CA THR A 304 -5.42 2.17 -19.38
C THR A 304 -6.82 2.70 -19.71
N PHE A 305 -7.65 1.89 -20.39
CA PHE A 305 -8.99 2.29 -20.83
C PHE A 305 -8.95 3.60 -21.64
N ASP A 306 -8.22 3.56 -22.77
CA ASP A 306 -8.02 4.68 -23.69
C ASP A 306 -7.44 5.95 -23.02
N GLY A 307 -6.51 5.75 -22.05
CA GLY A 307 -5.85 6.83 -21.32
C GLY A 307 -6.72 7.48 -20.22
N GLU A 308 -7.84 6.84 -19.83
CA GLU A 308 -8.59 7.27 -18.64
C GLU A 308 -7.75 7.09 -17.37
N PHE A 309 -6.89 6.07 -17.34
CA PHE A 309 -5.97 5.74 -16.26
C PHE A 309 -4.52 5.90 -16.70
N ASP A 310 -3.62 5.91 -15.73
CA ASP A 310 -2.19 6.05 -15.89
C ASP A 310 -1.47 4.73 -15.68
N ALA A 311 -0.21 4.67 -16.13
CA ALA A 311 0.67 3.54 -15.92
C ALA A 311 2.03 3.96 -15.32
N LEU A 312 2.63 3.06 -14.54
CA LEU A 312 4.03 3.10 -14.15
C LEU A 312 4.80 1.99 -14.88
N PHE A 313 6.05 2.27 -15.21
CA PHE A 313 6.98 1.26 -15.69
C PHE A 313 8.20 1.21 -14.78
N ALA A 314 8.29 0.16 -13.97
CA ALA A 314 9.39 -0.09 -13.04
C ALA A 314 10.51 -0.86 -13.74
N VAL A 315 11.71 -0.30 -13.73
CA VAL A 315 12.90 -0.89 -14.34
C VAL A 315 14.02 -1.09 -13.33
N GLN A 316 14.99 -1.97 -13.66
CA GLN A 316 16.00 -2.45 -12.72
C GLN A 316 16.96 -1.36 -12.24
N SER A 317 17.41 -0.48 -13.13
CA SER A 317 18.48 0.49 -12.85
C SER A 317 18.30 1.79 -13.63
N VAL A 318 19.00 2.86 -13.22
CA VAL A 318 19.00 4.16 -13.93
C VAL A 318 19.51 4.04 -15.36
N PRO A 319 20.64 3.36 -15.64
CA PRO A 319 21.09 3.15 -17.03
C PRO A 319 20.04 2.45 -17.90
N MET A 320 19.34 1.45 -17.35
CA MET A 320 18.27 0.76 -18.06
C MET A 320 17.07 1.67 -18.32
N LEU A 321 16.70 2.53 -17.36
CA LEU A 321 15.63 3.51 -17.49
C LEU A 321 15.94 4.48 -18.63
N ILE A 322 17.16 5.03 -18.70
CA ILE A 322 17.60 5.95 -19.73
C ILE A 322 17.52 5.28 -21.12
N ARG A 323 17.98 4.04 -21.23
CA ARG A 323 17.89 3.27 -22.48
C ARG A 323 16.43 3.08 -22.91
N TYR A 324 15.53 2.67 -22.00
CA TYR A 324 14.10 2.55 -22.29
C TYR A 324 13.49 3.90 -22.72
N TYR A 325 13.83 4.98 -22.04
CA TYR A 325 13.33 6.31 -22.41
C TYR A 325 13.72 6.67 -23.86
N LYS A 326 15.00 6.46 -24.25
CA LYS A 326 15.49 6.66 -25.62
C LYS A 326 14.76 5.76 -26.63
N ILE A 327 14.52 4.50 -26.30
CA ILE A 327 13.74 3.57 -27.13
C ILE A 327 12.31 4.11 -27.33
N PHE A 328 11.62 4.45 -26.25
CA PHE A 328 10.27 5.02 -26.36
C PHE A 328 10.26 6.28 -27.23
N LYS A 329 11.22 7.18 -27.03
CA LYS A 329 11.33 8.41 -27.83
C LYS A 329 11.54 8.10 -29.32
N SER A 330 12.38 7.12 -29.65
CA SER A 330 12.62 6.71 -31.04
C SER A 330 11.37 6.10 -31.72
N LEU A 331 10.49 5.47 -30.95
CA LEU A 331 9.22 4.91 -31.42
C LEU A 331 8.13 5.97 -31.65
N ASN A 332 8.39 7.23 -31.31
CA ASN A 332 7.48 8.37 -31.45
C ASN A 332 6.05 8.07 -30.96
N PRO A 333 5.85 7.77 -29.66
CA PRO A 333 4.57 7.33 -29.13
C PRO A 333 3.55 8.48 -29.11
N LYS A 334 2.26 8.13 -29.25
CA LYS A 334 1.15 9.07 -29.08
C LYS A 334 0.84 9.41 -27.61
N ILE A 335 1.44 8.66 -26.67
CA ILE A 335 1.26 8.84 -25.22
C ILE A 335 2.38 9.74 -24.66
N ARG A 336 2.07 10.43 -23.58
CA ARG A 336 3.02 11.31 -22.88
C ARG A 336 3.81 10.50 -21.87
N ILE A 337 5.11 10.48 -22.03
CA ILE A 337 6.04 9.69 -21.24
C ILE A 337 6.92 10.62 -20.42
N GLY A 338 7.11 10.32 -19.15
CA GLY A 338 8.06 10.97 -18.27
C GLY A 338 8.89 9.93 -17.52
N ALA A 339 9.94 10.37 -16.85
CA ALA A 339 10.79 9.49 -16.07
C ALA A 339 11.27 10.19 -14.79
N VAL A 340 11.36 9.43 -13.70
CA VAL A 340 11.82 9.93 -12.41
C VAL A 340 12.83 8.96 -11.82
N PHE A 341 14.03 9.46 -11.53
CA PHE A 341 15.07 8.72 -10.81
C PHE A 341 15.97 9.68 -10.03
N THR A 342 16.65 9.17 -9.02
CA THR A 342 17.68 9.89 -8.27
C THR A 342 19.05 9.63 -8.87
N TYR A 343 19.93 10.62 -8.84
CA TYR A 343 21.31 10.51 -9.27
C TYR A 343 22.27 10.94 -8.15
N ALA A 344 23.57 10.65 -8.26
CA ALA A 344 24.53 10.78 -7.17
C ALA A 344 24.60 12.19 -6.52
N ALA A 345 24.34 13.25 -7.26
CA ALA A 345 24.34 14.62 -6.70
C ALA A 345 23.05 14.98 -5.94
N ASN A 346 21.95 14.26 -6.17
CA ASN A 346 20.70 14.38 -5.42
C ASN A 346 20.64 13.41 -4.22
N ASN A 347 21.62 12.53 -4.09
CA ASN A 347 21.85 11.76 -2.89
C ASN A 347 22.50 12.66 -1.82
N SER A 348 21.75 13.60 -1.26
CA SER A 348 21.99 13.98 0.12
C SER A 348 21.99 12.67 0.92
N GLN A 349 22.89 12.49 1.87
CA GLN A 349 23.20 11.28 2.65
C GLN A 349 22.00 10.42 3.13
N ASP A 350 20.78 10.78 2.79
CA ASP A 350 19.51 10.19 3.19
C ASP A 350 18.98 9.12 2.21
N ASP A 351 19.45 9.07 0.96
CA ASP A 351 18.92 8.16 -0.08
C ASP A 351 19.70 6.83 -0.23
N GLU A 352 20.92 6.73 0.29
CA GLU A 352 21.70 5.45 0.33
C GLU A 352 21.02 4.35 1.15
N GLN A 353 19.91 4.69 1.78
CA GLN A 353 19.35 3.91 2.87
C GLN A 353 17.99 3.29 2.59
N THR A 354 17.48 3.31 1.40
CA THR A 354 16.28 2.52 1.09
C THR A 354 16.64 1.12 0.65
N GLY A 355 16.64 0.19 1.59
CA GLY A 355 16.89 -1.24 1.40
C GLY A 355 15.88 -1.96 0.52
N MET A 356 15.59 -1.40 -0.64
CA MET A 356 15.03 -2.11 -1.78
C MET A 356 16.22 -2.49 -2.67
N GLY A 357 16.79 -3.68 -2.49
CA GLY A 357 17.60 -4.42 -3.46
C GLY A 357 18.42 -3.63 -4.49
N THR A 358 18.86 -2.43 -4.14
CA THR A 358 19.92 -1.75 -4.87
C THR A 358 21.22 -2.31 -4.32
N GLY A 359 21.64 -3.45 -4.90
CA GLY A 359 23.04 -3.82 -4.78
C GLY A 359 23.87 -2.55 -5.01
N LYS A 360 24.91 -2.34 -4.22
CA LYS A 360 25.87 -1.25 -4.32
C LYS A 360 26.17 -0.91 -5.78
N TYR A 361 25.39 -0.04 -6.37
CA TYR A 361 25.77 0.68 -7.57
C TYR A 361 26.09 2.11 -7.14
N VAL A 362 27.28 2.27 -6.61
CA VAL A 362 28.00 3.53 -6.72
C VAL A 362 28.26 3.69 -8.21
N SER A 363 27.34 4.28 -8.96
CA SER A 363 27.63 4.68 -10.33
C SER A 363 28.43 5.98 -10.24
N GLU A 364 29.69 5.87 -10.52
CA GLU A 364 30.53 6.97 -10.97
C GLU A 364 29.99 7.43 -12.33
N SER A 365 29.00 8.30 -12.39
CA SER A 365 28.64 8.83 -13.70
C SER A 365 28.23 10.29 -13.65
N VAL A 366 29.19 11.11 -14.05
CA VAL A 366 28.99 12.50 -14.51
C VAL A 366 27.91 12.59 -15.61
N GLY A 367 27.57 11.48 -16.29
CA GLY A 367 26.58 11.43 -17.36
C GLY A 367 25.12 11.27 -16.95
N GLU A 368 24.81 10.80 -15.73
CA GLU A 368 23.40 10.57 -15.34
C GLU A 368 22.64 11.87 -15.10
N ALA A 369 23.31 12.91 -14.60
CA ALA A 369 22.71 14.23 -14.43
C ALA A 369 22.37 14.88 -15.78
N ASP A 370 23.24 14.74 -16.78
CA ASP A 370 23.01 15.27 -18.12
C ASP A 370 21.86 14.54 -18.83
N GLU A 371 21.78 13.21 -18.65
CA GLU A 371 20.67 12.42 -19.19
C GLU A 371 19.34 12.77 -18.49
N LEU A 372 19.33 12.98 -17.17
CA LEU A 372 18.16 13.47 -16.46
C LEU A 372 17.74 14.86 -16.95
N GLN A 373 18.71 15.77 -17.15
CA GLN A 373 18.42 17.10 -17.71
C GLN A 373 17.81 16.97 -19.10
N SER A 374 18.34 16.12 -19.97
CA SER A 374 17.75 15.86 -21.29
C SER A 374 16.31 15.37 -21.25
N ILE A 375 15.99 14.48 -20.28
CA ILE A 375 14.62 14.01 -20.04
C ILE A 375 13.73 15.15 -19.53
N MET A 376 14.26 16.02 -18.66
CA MET A 376 13.57 17.20 -18.16
C MET A 376 13.33 18.23 -19.24
N ASP A 377 14.26 18.41 -20.18
CA ASP A 377 14.11 19.34 -21.32
C ASP A 377 12.98 18.88 -22.24
N ASP A 378 12.92 17.58 -22.56
CA ASP A 378 11.79 16.99 -23.30
C ASP A 378 10.46 17.19 -22.55
N TYR A 379 10.48 17.04 -21.23
CA TYR A 379 9.31 17.28 -20.40
C TYR A 379 8.89 18.76 -20.42
N ASN A 380 9.86 19.66 -20.27
CA ASN A 380 9.65 21.11 -20.32
C ASN A 380 9.00 21.55 -21.64
N GLU A 381 9.47 21.00 -22.77
CA GLU A 381 8.90 21.26 -24.09
C GLU A 381 7.43 20.80 -24.16
N ASN A 382 7.12 19.60 -23.67
CA ASN A 382 5.78 19.03 -23.72
C ASN A 382 4.76 19.76 -22.83
N TYR A 383 5.21 20.34 -21.72
CA TYR A 383 4.34 20.89 -20.68
C TYR A 383 4.48 22.41 -20.49
N GLY A 384 5.42 23.06 -21.19
CA GLY A 384 5.66 24.49 -21.07
C GLY A 384 6.24 24.88 -19.70
N THR A 385 7.10 24.03 -19.15
CA THR A 385 7.77 24.23 -17.86
C THR A 385 9.26 24.54 -18.06
N SER A 386 10.01 24.80 -16.97
CA SER A 386 11.43 25.13 -17.02
C SER A 386 12.21 24.46 -15.88
N PHE A 387 12.00 23.16 -15.70
CA PHE A 387 12.69 22.40 -14.66
C PHE A 387 14.13 22.10 -15.05
N THR A 388 15.00 22.12 -14.04
CA THR A 388 16.42 21.75 -14.14
C THR A 388 16.77 20.76 -13.02
N THR A 389 17.92 20.12 -13.14
CA THR A 389 18.43 19.23 -12.09
C THR A 389 18.60 19.92 -10.74
N GLU A 390 18.83 21.25 -10.72
CA GLU A 390 18.92 22.05 -9.49
C GLU A 390 17.56 22.16 -8.77
N ASN A 391 16.45 22.17 -9.50
CA ASN A 391 15.10 22.22 -8.94
C ASN A 391 14.33 20.89 -9.12
N PHE A 392 15.05 19.77 -9.06
CA PHE A 392 14.49 18.41 -9.21
C PHE A 392 13.23 18.17 -8.39
N ARG A 393 13.16 18.74 -7.19
CA ARG A 393 11.98 18.60 -6.34
C ARG A 393 10.70 19.15 -7.00
N ALA A 394 10.77 20.31 -7.62
CA ALA A 394 9.64 20.90 -8.32
C ALA A 394 9.20 20.05 -9.53
N TYR A 395 10.15 19.46 -10.26
CA TYR A 395 9.88 18.50 -11.33
C TYR A 395 9.16 17.26 -10.82
N TYR A 396 9.66 16.66 -9.73
CA TYR A 396 9.04 15.52 -9.08
C TYR A 396 7.59 15.81 -8.66
N ASP A 397 7.36 16.95 -8.02
CA ASP A 397 6.05 17.36 -7.55
C ASP A 397 5.08 17.62 -8.71
N ASP A 398 5.54 18.19 -9.83
CA ASP A 398 4.72 18.39 -11.02
C ASP A 398 4.34 17.05 -11.68
N ILE A 399 5.26 16.10 -11.81
CA ILE A 399 4.96 14.73 -12.27
C ILE A 399 3.92 14.06 -11.35
N ASN A 400 4.11 14.16 -10.03
CA ASN A 400 3.18 13.62 -9.05
C ASN A 400 1.76 14.19 -9.22
N LEU A 401 1.64 15.50 -9.46
CA LEU A 401 0.35 16.15 -9.71
C LEU A 401 -0.29 15.68 -11.01
N ARG A 402 0.48 15.54 -12.10
CA ARG A 402 -0.02 15.08 -13.41
C ARG A 402 -0.45 13.63 -13.39
N MET A 403 0.30 12.77 -12.71
CA MET A 403 -0.07 11.37 -12.48
C MET A 403 -1.33 11.21 -11.60
N LYS A 404 -1.60 12.18 -10.72
CA LYS A 404 -2.83 12.21 -9.92
C LYS A 404 -4.00 12.90 -10.63
N LYS A 405 -3.75 13.56 -11.76
CA LYS A 405 -4.75 14.33 -12.54
C LYS A 405 -5.62 15.23 -11.66
N LYS A 406 -5.00 15.90 -10.69
CA LYS A 406 -5.74 16.69 -9.67
C LYS A 406 -6.34 18.00 -10.19
N LYS A 407 -5.81 18.55 -11.30
CA LYS A 407 -6.29 19.82 -11.89
C LYS A 407 -6.87 19.53 -13.29
N ALA A 408 -8.08 20.00 -13.54
CA ALA A 408 -8.80 19.77 -14.79
C ALA A 408 -8.07 20.32 -16.04
N ASP A 409 -7.36 21.42 -15.87
CA ASP A 409 -6.65 22.16 -16.93
C ASP A 409 -5.22 21.66 -17.15
N MET A 410 -4.77 20.70 -16.34
CA MET A 410 -3.41 20.19 -16.39
C MET A 410 -3.33 19.01 -17.36
N LYS A 411 -2.47 19.12 -18.41
CA LYS A 411 -2.19 17.98 -19.29
C LYS A 411 -1.67 16.81 -18.46
N PRO A 412 -2.31 15.63 -18.48
CA PRO A 412 -1.87 14.49 -17.68
C PRO A 412 -0.57 13.89 -18.24
N LEU A 413 0.12 13.10 -17.40
CA LEU A 413 1.18 12.18 -17.79
C LEU A 413 0.57 10.78 -17.90
N ASP A 414 0.86 10.06 -18.98
CA ASP A 414 0.22 8.78 -19.28
C ASP A 414 1.05 7.60 -18.77
N LEU A 415 2.38 7.64 -18.97
CA LEU A 415 3.32 6.61 -18.53
C LEU A 415 4.52 7.26 -17.83
N CYS A 416 4.86 6.81 -16.63
CA CYS A 416 6.04 7.24 -15.92
C CYS A 416 7.03 6.09 -15.72
N LEU A 417 8.26 6.24 -16.18
CA LEU A 417 9.35 5.31 -15.98
C LEU A 417 10.01 5.60 -14.62
N VAL A 418 10.23 4.55 -13.83
CA VAL A 418 10.77 4.67 -12.47
C VAL A 418 11.74 3.55 -12.15
N VAL A 419 12.72 3.81 -11.28
CA VAL A 419 13.59 2.76 -10.73
C VAL A 419 13.08 2.31 -9.36
N GLY A 420 12.91 3.22 -8.42
CA GLY A 420 12.41 2.95 -7.06
C GLY A 420 11.35 3.94 -6.60
N MET A 421 11.46 5.18 -7.08
CA MET A 421 10.50 6.25 -6.76
C MET A 421 9.09 5.88 -7.23
N PHE A 422 8.07 6.34 -6.56
CA PHE A 422 6.66 6.00 -6.78
C PHE A 422 6.25 4.54 -6.52
N LEU A 423 7.18 3.59 -6.41
CA LEU A 423 6.84 2.22 -6.01
C LEU A 423 6.47 2.14 -4.52
N THR A 424 6.96 3.10 -3.72
CA THR A 424 6.60 3.28 -2.31
C THR A 424 6.13 4.72 -2.07
N GLY A 425 5.14 4.92 -1.20
CA GLY A 425 4.65 6.25 -0.83
C GLY A 425 3.74 6.96 -1.84
N PHE A 426 3.72 6.56 -3.11
CA PHE A 426 2.85 7.15 -4.12
C PHE A 426 1.41 6.66 -3.99
N ASP A 427 0.46 7.59 -3.93
CA ASP A 427 -0.96 7.29 -3.88
C ASP A 427 -1.72 8.03 -4.99
N SER A 428 -2.21 7.27 -5.97
CA SER A 428 -3.04 7.76 -7.06
C SER A 428 -4.17 6.80 -7.36
N LYS A 429 -5.40 7.30 -7.31
CA LYS A 429 -6.58 6.54 -7.75
C LYS A 429 -6.59 6.30 -9.26
N LYS A 430 -5.90 7.15 -10.03
CA LYS A 430 -5.80 7.07 -11.50
C LYS A 430 -4.79 6.02 -11.96
N LEU A 431 -3.82 5.65 -11.14
CA LEU A 431 -2.86 4.61 -11.48
C LEU A 431 -3.54 3.24 -11.53
N ASN A 432 -3.65 2.65 -12.71
CA ASN A 432 -4.28 1.34 -12.92
C ASN A 432 -3.28 0.25 -13.30
N THR A 433 -2.24 0.60 -14.07
CA THR A 433 -1.33 -0.38 -14.66
C THR A 433 0.10 -0.19 -14.15
N LEU A 434 0.73 -1.29 -13.76
CA LEU A 434 2.15 -1.36 -13.44
C LEU A 434 2.83 -2.37 -14.37
N TYR A 435 3.76 -1.88 -15.18
CA TYR A 435 4.69 -2.69 -15.94
C TYR A 435 5.95 -2.92 -15.13
N VAL A 436 6.49 -4.14 -15.09
CA VAL A 436 7.62 -4.52 -14.23
C VAL A 436 8.69 -5.23 -15.04
N ASP A 437 9.83 -4.57 -15.27
CA ASP A 437 11.08 -5.16 -15.75
C ASP A 437 12.17 -4.98 -14.69
N LYS A 438 11.85 -5.44 -13.48
CA LYS A 438 12.69 -5.35 -12.30
C LYS A 438 12.56 -6.60 -11.46
N ASN A 439 13.69 -7.09 -10.93
CA ASN A 439 13.67 -8.12 -9.90
C ASN A 439 13.19 -7.49 -8.59
N MET A 440 12.16 -8.03 -8.01
CA MET A 440 11.58 -7.55 -6.77
C MET A 440 11.39 -8.70 -5.81
N GLU A 441 11.77 -8.48 -4.57
CA GLU A 441 11.50 -9.38 -3.48
C GLU A 441 10.08 -9.17 -2.92
N TYR A 442 9.64 -10.09 -2.09
CA TYR A 442 8.31 -10.20 -1.54
C TYR A 442 7.67 -8.86 -1.09
N HIS A 443 8.37 -8.08 -0.26
CA HIS A 443 7.83 -6.81 0.24
C HIS A 443 7.72 -5.74 -0.83
N GLY A 444 8.78 -5.56 -1.60
CA GLY A 444 8.82 -4.60 -2.69
C GLY A 444 7.76 -4.88 -3.74
N LEU A 445 7.53 -6.18 -4.03
CA LEU A 445 6.53 -6.63 -4.98
C LEU A 445 5.11 -6.27 -4.50
N LEU A 446 4.75 -6.62 -3.25
CA LEU A 446 3.44 -6.30 -2.69
C LEU A 446 3.19 -4.79 -2.62
N GLN A 447 4.20 -4.01 -2.23
CA GLN A 447 4.10 -2.56 -2.17
C GLN A 447 3.89 -1.95 -3.55
N ALA A 448 4.65 -2.38 -4.57
CA ALA A 448 4.52 -1.92 -5.94
C ALA A 448 3.12 -2.28 -6.51
N PHE A 449 2.66 -3.51 -6.32
CA PHE A 449 1.32 -3.94 -6.75
C PHE A 449 0.23 -3.09 -6.10
N SER A 450 0.35 -2.83 -4.81
CA SER A 450 -0.62 -2.02 -4.05
C SER A 450 -0.70 -0.55 -4.49
N ARG A 451 0.13 -0.08 -5.42
CA ARG A 451 -0.04 1.25 -6.03
C ARG A 451 -1.21 1.29 -7.00
N THR A 452 -1.54 0.16 -7.63
CA THR A 452 -2.58 0.07 -8.67
C THR A 452 -3.98 -0.24 -8.14
N ASN A 453 -4.12 -0.65 -6.88
CA ASN A 453 -5.35 -1.24 -6.34
C ASN A 453 -6.30 -0.23 -5.67
N ARG A 454 -6.14 1.07 -5.91
CA ARG A 454 -7.06 2.10 -5.38
C ARG A 454 -8.39 2.09 -6.09
N VAL A 455 -9.48 2.06 -5.32
CA VAL A 455 -10.85 2.15 -5.86
C VAL A 455 -11.09 3.57 -6.39
N LEU A 456 -11.60 3.68 -7.62
CA LEU A 456 -11.96 4.98 -8.22
C LEU A 456 -13.40 4.98 -8.75
N ASN A 457 -13.68 4.12 -9.72
CA ASN A 457 -14.99 4.00 -10.39
C ASN A 457 -15.23 2.55 -10.82
N GLU A 458 -16.39 2.26 -11.40
CA GLU A 458 -16.78 0.92 -11.84
C GLU A 458 -15.92 0.35 -12.99
N LYS A 459 -15.28 1.22 -13.78
CA LYS A 459 -14.39 0.80 -14.87
C LYS A 459 -13.10 0.19 -14.33
N LYS A 460 -12.58 0.72 -13.23
CA LYS A 460 -11.38 0.21 -12.57
C LYS A 460 -11.74 -0.94 -11.64
N ARG A 461 -11.77 -2.15 -12.17
CA ARG A 461 -12.16 -3.36 -11.41
C ARG A 461 -11.01 -4.03 -10.67
N PHE A 462 -9.79 -3.85 -11.13
CA PHE A 462 -8.56 -4.44 -10.55
C PHE A 462 -7.35 -3.58 -10.89
N GLY A 463 -6.27 -3.75 -10.12
CA GLY A 463 -4.95 -3.25 -10.48
C GLY A 463 -4.29 -4.20 -11.48
N LYS A 464 -3.88 -3.70 -12.64
CA LYS A 464 -3.23 -4.50 -13.67
C LYS A 464 -1.72 -4.48 -13.50
N ILE A 465 -1.12 -5.68 -13.46
CA ILE A 465 0.33 -5.86 -13.34
C ILE A 465 0.82 -6.67 -14.55
N VAL A 466 1.86 -6.19 -15.22
CA VAL A 466 2.49 -6.93 -16.33
C VAL A 466 3.96 -7.14 -16.00
N CYS A 467 4.37 -8.37 -15.79
CA CYS A 467 5.74 -8.75 -15.44
C CYS A 467 6.49 -9.21 -16.67
N PHE A 468 7.66 -8.60 -16.93
CA PHE A 468 8.59 -8.97 -18.01
C PHE A 468 9.77 -9.80 -17.51
N ARG A 469 9.83 -10.10 -16.22
CA ARG A 469 10.80 -11.01 -15.59
C ARG A 469 10.09 -12.17 -14.94
N ASP A 470 10.82 -13.23 -14.65
CA ASP A 470 10.27 -14.40 -13.93
C ASP A 470 10.06 -14.06 -12.44
N LEU A 471 8.96 -13.37 -12.19
CA LEU A 471 8.49 -13.04 -10.85
C LEU A 471 7.39 -14.00 -10.39
N LYS A 472 7.10 -15.06 -11.14
CA LYS A 472 5.92 -15.91 -10.89
C LYS A 472 5.95 -16.52 -9.50
N GLN A 473 7.07 -17.15 -9.10
CA GLN A 473 7.18 -17.75 -7.77
C GLN A 473 7.01 -16.71 -6.65
N CYS A 474 7.65 -15.55 -6.79
CA CYS A 474 7.52 -14.46 -5.81
C CYS A 474 6.10 -13.90 -5.77
N SER A 475 5.45 -13.72 -6.93
CA SER A 475 4.07 -13.21 -7.03
C SER A 475 3.07 -14.22 -6.47
N ASP A 476 3.20 -15.50 -6.79
CA ASP A 476 2.33 -16.57 -6.29
C ASP A 476 2.40 -16.66 -4.77
N VAL A 477 3.61 -16.56 -4.18
CA VAL A 477 3.80 -16.52 -2.72
C VAL A 477 3.17 -15.26 -2.11
N VAL A 478 3.28 -14.10 -2.77
CA VAL A 478 2.65 -12.85 -2.33
C VAL A 478 1.13 -12.97 -2.36
N ILE A 479 0.59 -13.44 -3.48
CA ILE A 479 -0.86 -13.65 -3.67
C ILE A 479 -1.35 -14.73 -2.71
N GLU A 480 -0.65 -15.86 -2.58
CA GLU A 480 -1.01 -16.95 -1.70
C GLU A 480 -0.99 -16.53 -0.22
N LYS A 481 0.06 -15.87 0.26
CA LYS A 481 0.10 -15.34 1.63
C LYS A 481 -0.93 -14.23 1.87
N ALA A 482 -1.23 -13.43 0.85
CA ALA A 482 -2.29 -12.44 0.91
C ALA A 482 -3.70 -13.08 0.91
N LEU A 483 -3.88 -14.22 0.22
CA LEU A 483 -5.16 -14.91 0.04
C LEU A 483 -5.33 -16.16 0.91
N LYS A 484 -4.25 -16.79 1.42
CA LYS A 484 -4.21 -18.11 2.07
C LYS A 484 -5.17 -18.32 3.26
N ARG A 485 -5.85 -17.30 3.73
CA ARG A 485 -6.94 -17.48 4.72
C ARG A 485 -8.36 -17.36 4.14
N ALA A 486 -8.52 -16.91 2.91
CA ALA A 486 -9.83 -16.85 2.25
C ALA A 486 -10.22 -18.19 1.57
N LEU A 487 -9.23 -19.02 1.22
CA LEU A 487 -9.44 -20.32 0.55
C LEU A 487 -9.01 -21.46 1.47
N LEU A 488 -9.67 -21.60 2.61
CA LEU A 488 -9.48 -22.75 3.52
C LEU A 488 -10.22 -24.00 3.01
N HIS A 489 -9.87 -24.47 1.78
CA HIS A 489 -10.07 -25.86 1.47
C HIS A 489 -8.90 -26.37 0.59
N PRO A 490 -7.96 -27.15 1.16
CA PRO A 490 -6.84 -27.76 0.43
C PRO A 490 -7.28 -28.60 -0.79
N VAL A 491 -8.54 -29.07 -0.76
CA VAL A 491 -9.14 -29.87 -1.82
C VAL A 491 -9.36 -29.06 -3.10
N LEU A 492 -9.77 -27.80 -3.03
CA LEU A 492 -10.04 -26.98 -4.22
C LEU A 492 -8.74 -26.58 -4.94
N LEU A 493 -7.70 -26.24 -4.18
CA LEU A 493 -6.37 -25.92 -4.74
C LEU A 493 -5.71 -27.16 -5.36
N GLY A 494 -5.75 -28.31 -4.67
CA GLY A 494 -5.24 -29.58 -5.18
C GLY A 494 -5.95 -30.03 -6.45
N TYR A 495 -7.25 -29.75 -6.55
CA TYR A 495 -8.07 -30.10 -7.72
C TYR A 495 -7.74 -29.22 -8.93
N LEU A 496 -7.57 -27.91 -8.73
CA LEU A 496 -7.17 -26.97 -9.79
C LEU A 496 -5.74 -27.25 -10.29
N TYR A 497 -4.84 -27.65 -9.41
CA TYR A 497 -3.48 -28.07 -9.80
C TYR A 497 -3.46 -29.40 -10.55
N SER A 498 -4.34 -30.34 -10.25
CA SER A 498 -4.44 -31.63 -10.97
C SER A 498 -5.00 -31.49 -12.38
N LEU A 499 -5.84 -30.47 -12.62
CA LEU A 499 -6.36 -30.13 -13.95
C LEU A 499 -5.34 -29.40 -14.83
N GLY A 500 -4.28 -28.84 -14.24
CA GLY A 500 -3.25 -28.05 -14.94
C GLY A 500 -2.26 -28.87 -15.80
N GLY A 501 -2.44 -30.18 -15.92
CA GLY A 501 -1.61 -31.06 -16.77
C GLY A 501 -1.79 -30.87 -18.29
N CYS A 502 -2.84 -30.21 -18.76
CA CYS A 502 -3.09 -29.94 -20.17
C CYS A 502 -2.58 -28.55 -20.57
N LYS A 503 -1.64 -28.48 -21.50
CA LYS A 503 -0.91 -27.27 -21.93
C LYS A 503 -1.76 -26.08 -22.42
N GLY A 504 -3.07 -26.23 -22.65
CA GLY A 504 -3.96 -25.16 -23.12
C GLY A 504 -4.76 -24.44 -22.02
N TRP A 505 -4.86 -24.99 -20.83
CA TRP A 505 -5.80 -24.56 -19.79
C TRP A 505 -5.21 -23.58 -18.76
N ARG A 506 -3.89 -23.46 -18.68
CA ARG A 506 -3.21 -22.60 -17.70
C ARG A 506 -3.69 -21.15 -17.71
N LYS A 507 -3.86 -20.55 -18.88
CA LYS A 507 -4.32 -19.14 -19.00
C LYS A 507 -5.75 -18.92 -18.50
N GLN A 508 -6.63 -19.92 -18.68
CA GLN A 508 -8.04 -19.81 -18.32
C GLN A 508 -8.30 -20.11 -16.83
N ILE A 509 -7.49 -21.02 -16.23
CA ILE A 509 -7.58 -21.34 -14.80
C ILE A 509 -7.10 -20.16 -13.96
N ASP A 510 -6.00 -19.50 -14.34
CA ASP A 510 -5.52 -18.29 -13.67
C ASP A 510 -6.54 -17.14 -13.74
N TYR A 511 -7.31 -17.05 -14.82
CA TYR A 511 -8.40 -16.09 -14.99
C TYR A 511 -9.65 -16.44 -14.14
N CYS A 512 -10.01 -17.71 -14.03
CA CYS A 512 -11.13 -18.16 -13.21
C CYS A 512 -10.85 -18.05 -11.70
N LEU A 513 -9.60 -18.26 -11.26
CA LEU A 513 -9.20 -18.07 -9.86
C LEU A 513 -9.33 -16.61 -9.40
N LEU A 514 -9.07 -15.66 -10.27
CA LEU A 514 -9.23 -14.23 -9.99
C LEU A 514 -10.70 -13.76 -9.97
N LEU A 515 -11.56 -14.35 -10.79
CA LEU A 515 -12.99 -14.04 -10.82
C LEU A 515 -13.77 -14.69 -9.66
N SER A 516 -13.30 -15.84 -9.14
CA SER A 516 -13.98 -16.56 -8.05
C SER A 516 -13.75 -15.98 -6.66
N VAL A 517 -12.83 -15.06 -6.49
CA VAL A 517 -12.59 -14.35 -5.20
C VAL A 517 -13.74 -13.37 -4.88
N GLU A 518 -14.55 -12.98 -5.85
CA GLU A 518 -15.58 -11.97 -5.63
C GLU A 518 -16.87 -12.45 -4.92
N ARG A 519 -17.17 -13.77 -4.82
CA ARG A 519 -18.42 -14.25 -4.18
C ARG A 519 -18.40 -15.73 -3.82
N ILE A 520 -17.77 -16.21 -2.80
CA ILE A 520 -18.00 -17.59 -2.33
C ILE A 520 -18.38 -17.61 -0.83
N PHE A 521 -19.68 -17.62 -0.54
CA PHE A 521 -20.28 -18.23 0.62
C PHE A 521 -20.55 -19.73 0.36
N ILE A 522 -20.62 -20.55 1.41
CA ILE A 522 -20.69 -22.03 1.33
C ILE A 522 -21.83 -22.57 0.47
N GLU A 523 -22.94 -21.84 0.33
CA GLU A 523 -24.06 -22.19 -0.58
C GLU A 523 -23.72 -22.03 -2.08
N ASP A 524 -22.73 -21.21 -2.44
CA ASP A 524 -22.31 -21.03 -3.83
C ASP A 524 -21.35 -22.10 -4.34
N ILE A 525 -20.76 -22.94 -3.47
CA ILE A 525 -19.86 -24.03 -3.90
C ILE A 525 -20.61 -25.04 -4.78
N LEU A 526 -21.85 -25.36 -4.46
CA LEU A 526 -22.69 -26.24 -5.28
C LEU A 526 -23.08 -25.59 -6.61
N ASN A 527 -23.35 -24.28 -6.62
CA ASN A 527 -23.66 -23.53 -7.83
C ASN A 527 -22.44 -23.32 -8.73
N VAL A 528 -21.25 -23.14 -8.13
CA VAL A 528 -19.97 -23.06 -8.89
C VAL A 528 -19.63 -24.41 -9.49
N GLN A 529 -19.86 -25.52 -8.78
CA GLN A 529 -19.69 -26.87 -9.31
C GLN A 529 -20.62 -27.15 -10.49
N CYS A 530 -21.89 -26.72 -10.40
CA CYS A 530 -22.85 -26.85 -11.51
C CYS A 530 -22.47 -25.97 -12.71
N ARG A 531 -22.03 -24.73 -12.51
CA ARG A 531 -21.60 -23.84 -13.59
C ARG A 531 -20.27 -24.29 -14.20
N LEU A 532 -19.34 -24.81 -13.41
CA LEU A 532 -18.10 -25.41 -13.93
C LEU A 532 -18.43 -26.63 -14.82
N PHE A 533 -19.40 -27.44 -14.43
CA PHE A 533 -19.88 -28.58 -15.19
C PHE A 533 -20.52 -28.16 -16.52
N GLU A 534 -21.32 -27.08 -16.54
CA GLU A 534 -21.87 -26.51 -17.78
C GLU A 534 -20.80 -25.97 -18.71
N ILE A 535 -19.77 -25.31 -18.17
CA ILE A 535 -18.63 -24.79 -18.93
C ILE A 535 -17.79 -25.96 -19.48
N LEU A 536 -17.53 -26.98 -18.68
CA LEU A 536 -16.77 -28.17 -19.09
C LEU A 536 -17.52 -28.99 -20.14
N ARG A 537 -18.85 -29.04 -20.09
CA ARG A 537 -19.72 -29.71 -21.09
C ARG A 537 -19.69 -29.05 -22.46
N GLN A 538 -19.43 -27.74 -22.52
CA GLN A 538 -19.28 -26.99 -23.79
C GLN A 538 -17.98 -27.33 -24.54
N PHE A 539 -17.01 -28.02 -23.90
CA PHE A 539 -15.71 -28.37 -24.47
C PHE A 539 -15.54 -29.86 -24.82
N ASP A 540 -16.65 -30.58 -24.97
CA ASP A 540 -16.69 -31.96 -25.49
C ASP A 540 -15.81 -33.00 -24.77
N CYS A 541 -15.58 -32.81 -23.48
CA CYS A 541 -14.86 -33.74 -22.61
C CYS A 541 -15.84 -34.63 -21.83
N SER A 542 -15.77 -35.94 -21.97
CA SER A 542 -16.59 -36.89 -21.20
C SER A 542 -16.05 -37.06 -19.78
N PHE A 543 -16.77 -36.56 -18.80
CA PHE A 543 -16.47 -36.74 -17.37
C PHE A 543 -17.50 -37.66 -16.72
N HIS A 544 -17.03 -38.54 -15.82
CA HIS A 544 -17.90 -39.35 -14.97
C HIS A 544 -17.99 -38.70 -13.59
N CYS A 545 -19.22 -38.49 -13.13
CA CYS A 545 -19.53 -37.95 -11.81
C CYS A 545 -19.95 -39.09 -10.90
N GLN A 546 -19.29 -39.24 -9.74
CA GLN A 546 -19.70 -40.16 -8.68
C GLN A 546 -19.95 -39.38 -7.38
N GLN A 547 -21.12 -39.60 -6.78
CA GLN A 547 -21.47 -39.05 -5.49
C GLN A 547 -21.00 -40.02 -4.40
N VAL A 548 -20.23 -39.54 -3.45
CA VAL A 548 -19.75 -40.33 -2.29
C VAL A 548 -20.58 -39.96 -1.09
N ASP A 549 -20.84 -40.90 -0.21
CA ASP A 549 -21.73 -40.79 0.98
C ASP A 549 -21.38 -39.68 2.00
N THR A 550 -20.35 -38.89 1.75
CA THR A 550 -19.91 -37.74 2.56
C THR A 550 -20.41 -36.39 2.06
N GLY A 551 -21.31 -36.34 1.06
CA GLY A 551 -21.79 -35.09 0.44
C GLY A 551 -20.77 -34.42 -0.51
N LEU A 552 -19.63 -35.05 -0.79
CA LEU A 552 -18.61 -34.59 -1.74
C LEU A 552 -18.85 -35.26 -3.11
N ILE A 553 -18.84 -34.44 -4.15
CA ILE A 553 -18.88 -34.92 -5.55
C ILE A 553 -17.46 -35.00 -6.07
N THR A 554 -17.03 -36.18 -6.50
CA THR A 554 -15.71 -36.39 -7.13
C THR A 554 -15.87 -36.55 -8.64
N PHE A 555 -14.93 -35.98 -9.38
CA PHE A 555 -14.87 -36.07 -10.83
C PHE A 555 -13.61 -36.81 -11.25
N SER A 556 -13.71 -37.71 -12.19
CA SER A 556 -12.56 -38.37 -12.80
C SER A 556 -12.58 -38.15 -14.31
N ALA A 557 -11.43 -37.78 -14.87
CA ALA A 557 -11.25 -37.70 -16.31
C ALA A 557 -10.80 -39.05 -16.88
N SER A 558 -11.36 -39.43 -18.03
CA SER A 558 -10.92 -40.60 -18.78
C SER A 558 -9.52 -40.33 -19.38
N PRO A 559 -8.60 -41.34 -19.43
CA PRO A 559 -7.23 -41.17 -19.92
C PRO A 559 -7.08 -40.88 -21.42
N SER A 560 -8.15 -40.61 -22.13
CA SER A 560 -8.17 -40.40 -23.59
C SER A 560 -8.36 -38.96 -24.02
N CYS A 561 -7.97 -37.98 -23.17
CA CYS A 561 -7.86 -36.59 -23.58
C CYS A 561 -6.45 -36.06 -23.40
#